data_6b2a92657e578841a97a9763ac5bc928
#
_entry.id   6b2a92657e578841a97a9763ac5bc928
#
_cell.length_a   1.000
_cell.length_b   1.000
_cell.length_c   1.000
_cell.angle_alpha   90.00
_cell.angle_beta   90.00
_cell.angle_gamma   90.00
#
_symmetry.space_group_name_H-M   'P 1'
#
loop_
_entity.id
_entity.type
_entity.pdbx_description
1 polymer ?
#
loop_
_entity_poly.entity_id
_entity_poly.type
_entity_poly.pdbx_seq_one_letter_code
_entity_poly.pdbx_strand_id
1 'polypeptide(L)'
;KPGLVDMVIFRENTEDIYAGIEYMHGDGDLDKVKKFLMEEMGVTNIRFPETVSLGVKPVSKEGTSRLVKAAFDEAIKQKRKSVTLVHKGNIMKFTEGAFRDWGYQLAKNEYKSEDLDGGPWQVVRKRDHEFIVKDVIADAFLQQILLRPSEYDVIATLNLNGDYISDAL
;
A
#
# COMPACT_ATOMS: atom_id res chain seq x y z
N LYS A 1 -17.92 -16.34 0.51
CA LYS A 1 -18.78 -16.90 1.59
C LYS A 1 -18.61 -15.99 2.81
N PRO A 2 -19.61 -15.16 3.14
CA PRO A 2 -19.48 -14.16 4.22
C PRO A 2 -19.01 -14.73 5.56
N GLY A 3 -19.40 -15.94 5.91
CA GLY A 3 -19.01 -16.58 7.17
C GLY A 3 -17.55 -17.04 7.28
N LEU A 4 -16.73 -16.84 6.22
CA LEU A 4 -15.31 -17.21 6.23
C LEU A 4 -14.38 -15.99 6.23
N VAL A 5 -14.94 -14.78 6.21
CA VAL A 5 -14.19 -13.52 6.20
C VAL A 5 -14.26 -12.89 7.59
N ASP A 6 -13.11 -12.73 8.21
CA ASP A 6 -12.93 -11.98 9.45
C ASP A 6 -11.64 -11.16 9.32
N MET A 7 -11.72 -10.09 8.54
CA MET A 7 -10.58 -9.20 8.25
C MET A 7 -10.81 -7.82 8.84
N VAL A 8 -9.73 -7.21 9.32
CA VAL A 8 -9.70 -5.80 9.74
C VAL A 8 -8.86 -5.04 8.74
N ILE A 9 -9.41 -4.00 8.13
CA ILE A 9 -8.75 -3.22 7.09
C ILE A 9 -8.29 -1.89 7.65
N PHE A 10 -6.98 -1.63 7.55
CA PHE A 10 -6.37 -0.33 7.80
C PHE A 10 -6.04 0.31 6.46
N ARG A 11 -6.74 1.38 6.16
CA ARG A 11 -6.58 2.17 4.92
C ARG A 11 -5.93 3.51 5.25
N GLU A 12 -4.80 3.82 4.61
CA GLU A 12 -4.26 5.18 4.61
C GLU A 12 -5.23 6.06 3.80
N ASN A 13 -5.66 7.20 4.35
CA ASN A 13 -6.72 8.02 3.76
C ASN A 13 -6.37 9.50 3.58
N THR A 14 -5.09 9.88 3.75
CA THR A 14 -4.64 11.27 3.66
C THR A 14 -3.81 11.56 2.41
N GLU A 15 -3.32 10.54 1.74
CA GLU A 15 -2.41 10.63 0.60
C GLU A 15 -2.97 9.89 -0.62
N ASP A 16 -2.07 9.47 -1.52
CA ASP A 16 -2.40 8.78 -2.76
C ASP A 16 -3.05 9.74 -3.75
N ILE A 17 -3.66 9.21 -4.78
CA ILE A 17 -4.37 10.00 -5.79
C ILE A 17 -5.52 10.83 -5.20
N TYR A 18 -5.98 10.48 -4.00
CA TYR A 18 -6.99 11.24 -3.26
C TYR A 18 -6.51 12.61 -2.80
N ALA A 19 -5.21 12.90 -2.86
CA ALA A 19 -4.67 14.24 -2.62
C ALA A 19 -5.17 15.28 -3.64
N GLY A 20 -5.71 14.83 -4.77
CA GLY A 20 -6.32 15.70 -5.75
C GLY A 20 -5.33 16.55 -6.54
N ILE A 21 -4.09 16.11 -6.66
CA ILE A 21 -3.06 16.79 -7.46
C ILE A 21 -3.21 16.32 -8.90
N GLU A 22 -3.97 17.06 -9.68
CA GLU A 22 -4.33 16.71 -11.04
C GLU A 22 -4.25 17.92 -11.97
N TYR A 23 -3.98 17.64 -13.24
CA TYR A 23 -3.85 18.64 -14.30
C TYR A 23 -4.59 18.17 -15.54
N MET A 24 -5.60 18.94 -15.93
CA MET A 24 -6.51 18.58 -17.01
C MET A 24 -5.94 19.01 -18.36
N HIS A 25 -6.15 18.20 -19.38
CA HIS A 25 -5.94 18.58 -20.77
C HIS A 25 -6.66 19.89 -21.10
N GLY A 26 -5.93 20.81 -21.72
CA GLY A 26 -6.44 22.15 -22.09
C GLY A 26 -6.18 23.25 -21.07
N ASP A 27 -5.74 22.91 -19.84
CA ASP A 27 -5.38 23.91 -18.83
C ASP A 27 -3.92 24.33 -18.95
N GLY A 28 -3.63 25.61 -18.71
CA GLY A 28 -2.28 26.16 -18.75
C GLY A 28 -1.35 25.56 -17.70
N ASP A 29 -1.90 25.10 -16.57
CA ASP A 29 -1.11 24.42 -15.53
C ASP A 29 -0.62 23.04 -15.98
N LEU A 30 -1.40 22.32 -16.77
CA LEU A 30 -0.93 21.08 -17.40
C LEU A 30 0.25 21.37 -18.33
N ASP A 31 0.21 22.43 -19.11
CA ASP A 31 1.30 22.79 -20.03
C ASP A 31 2.60 23.03 -19.26
N LYS A 32 2.55 23.67 -18.08
CA LYS A 32 3.70 23.88 -17.21
C LYS A 32 4.28 22.56 -16.70
N VAL A 33 3.42 21.68 -16.18
CA VAL A 33 3.83 20.35 -15.66
C VAL A 33 4.45 19.50 -16.78
N LYS A 34 3.77 19.45 -17.91
CA LYS A 34 4.21 18.69 -19.08
C LYS A 34 5.56 19.20 -19.59
N LYS A 35 5.74 20.51 -19.70
CA LYS A 35 6.99 21.14 -20.10
C LYS A 35 8.12 20.78 -19.13
N PHE A 36 7.88 20.87 -17.83
CA PHE A 36 8.86 20.50 -16.81
C PHE A 36 9.27 19.03 -16.92
N LEU A 37 8.30 18.12 -17.00
CA LEU A 37 8.57 16.69 -17.12
C LEU A 37 9.35 16.35 -18.38
N MET A 38 8.98 16.90 -19.52
CA MET A 38 9.58 16.56 -20.81
C MET A 38 10.90 17.29 -21.05
N GLU A 39 10.99 18.59 -20.76
CA GLU A 39 12.17 19.39 -21.08
C GLU A 39 13.22 19.36 -19.97
N GLU A 40 12.84 19.43 -18.69
CA GLU A 40 13.77 19.45 -17.58
C GLU A 40 14.08 18.06 -17.02
N MET A 41 13.06 17.20 -16.92
CA MET A 41 13.22 15.86 -16.38
C MET A 41 13.48 14.78 -17.44
N GLY A 42 13.43 15.12 -18.73
CA GLY A 42 13.73 14.21 -19.81
C GLY A 42 12.73 13.07 -19.97
N VAL A 43 11.47 13.26 -19.57
CA VAL A 43 10.43 12.26 -19.74
C VAL A 43 10.06 12.13 -21.22
N THR A 44 10.19 10.92 -21.78
CA THR A 44 9.95 10.64 -23.19
C THR A 44 8.80 9.69 -23.46
N ASN A 45 8.22 9.12 -22.41
CA ASN A 45 7.22 8.04 -22.51
C ASN A 45 5.78 8.52 -22.28
N ILE A 46 5.51 9.81 -22.44
CA ILE A 46 4.13 10.31 -22.57
C ILE A 46 3.72 10.12 -24.02
N ARG A 47 2.85 9.13 -24.27
CA ARG A 47 2.53 8.68 -25.62
C ARG A 47 1.79 9.72 -26.48
N PHE A 48 0.87 10.46 -25.86
CA PHE A 48 0.03 11.45 -26.55
C PHE A 48 0.07 12.79 -25.81
N PRO A 49 1.20 13.54 -25.89
CA PRO A 49 1.39 14.74 -25.08
C PRO A 49 0.40 15.86 -25.39
N GLU A 50 -0.19 15.88 -26.61
CA GLU A 50 -1.14 16.93 -27.00
C GLU A 50 -2.51 16.80 -26.31
N THR A 51 -2.88 15.59 -25.85
CA THR A 51 -4.21 15.33 -25.30
C THR A 51 -4.18 14.67 -23.92
N VAL A 52 -3.01 14.55 -23.31
CA VAL A 52 -2.86 13.92 -22.01
C VAL A 52 -3.38 14.79 -20.86
N SER A 53 -3.96 14.17 -19.85
CA SER A 53 -4.11 14.73 -18.50
C SER A 53 -3.18 13.99 -17.55
N LEU A 54 -2.73 14.63 -16.47
CA LEU A 54 -1.74 14.06 -15.55
C LEU A 54 -2.24 14.13 -14.11
N GLY A 55 -1.93 13.10 -13.34
CA GLY A 55 -2.17 13.05 -11.91
C GLY A 55 -0.92 12.63 -11.14
N VAL A 56 -0.81 13.10 -9.91
CA VAL A 56 0.32 12.82 -9.02
C VAL A 56 -0.15 11.94 -7.87
N LYS A 57 0.63 10.90 -7.60
CA LYS A 57 0.40 9.96 -6.49
C LYS A 57 1.47 10.20 -5.40
N PRO A 58 1.17 11.02 -4.38
CA PRO A 58 2.09 11.18 -3.26
C PRO A 58 1.96 10.03 -2.25
N VAL A 59 3.07 9.47 -1.83
CA VAL A 59 3.16 8.45 -0.77
C VAL A 59 4.37 8.79 0.09
N SER A 60 4.13 9.05 1.38
CA SER A 60 5.18 9.40 2.32
C SER A 60 5.54 8.25 3.25
N LYS A 61 6.76 8.28 3.75
CA LYS A 61 7.22 7.36 4.80
C LYS A 61 6.45 7.58 6.11
N GLU A 62 6.16 8.83 6.43
CA GLU A 62 5.43 9.18 7.65
C GLU A 62 3.99 8.66 7.63
N GLY A 63 3.25 8.92 6.55
CA GLY A 63 1.89 8.42 6.38
C GLY A 63 1.82 6.89 6.37
N THR A 64 2.76 6.25 5.68
CA THR A 64 2.89 4.79 5.67
C THR A 64 3.17 4.23 7.06
N SER A 65 4.15 4.78 7.76
CA SER A 65 4.54 4.30 9.09
C SER A 65 3.40 4.42 10.10
N ARG A 66 2.68 5.54 10.07
CA ARG A 66 1.51 5.75 10.92
C ARG A 66 0.43 4.70 10.70
N LEU A 67 0.10 4.43 9.45
CA LEU A 67 -0.91 3.44 9.07
C LEU A 67 -0.49 2.02 9.47
N VAL A 68 0.71 1.62 9.09
CA VAL A 68 1.22 0.27 9.33
C VAL A 68 1.40 0.01 10.84
N LYS A 69 1.86 1.02 11.58
CA LYS A 69 1.95 0.94 13.05
C LYS A 69 0.58 0.67 13.68
N ALA A 70 -0.45 1.37 13.23
CA ALA A 70 -1.81 1.14 13.72
C ALA A 70 -2.27 -0.31 13.46
N ALA A 71 -1.95 -0.85 12.28
CA ALA A 71 -2.27 -2.24 11.94
C ALA A 71 -1.51 -3.24 12.83
N PHE A 72 -0.23 -3.01 13.08
CA PHE A 72 0.57 -3.87 13.96
C PHE A 72 0.06 -3.82 15.40
N ASP A 73 -0.23 -2.64 15.92
CA ASP A 73 -0.75 -2.46 17.28
C ASP A 73 -2.11 -3.15 17.44
N GLU A 74 -2.96 -3.10 16.44
CA GLU A 74 -4.23 -3.84 16.43
C GLU A 74 -4.01 -5.36 16.43
N ALA A 75 -3.07 -5.85 15.64
CA ALA A 75 -2.72 -7.28 15.63
C ALA A 75 -2.25 -7.77 17.01
N ILE A 76 -1.49 -6.96 17.72
CA ILE A 76 -1.06 -7.25 19.08
C ILE A 76 -2.25 -7.22 20.05
N LYS A 77 -3.04 -6.16 20.00
CA LYS A 77 -4.17 -5.93 20.90
C LYS A 77 -5.24 -7.02 20.80
N GLN A 78 -5.60 -7.39 19.57
CA GLN A 78 -6.65 -8.36 19.28
C GLN A 78 -6.10 -9.78 19.07
N LYS A 79 -4.79 -9.99 19.28
CA LYS A 79 -4.12 -11.29 19.07
C LYS A 79 -4.41 -11.87 17.68
N ARG A 80 -4.32 -11.02 16.65
CA ARG A 80 -4.51 -11.41 15.26
C ARG A 80 -3.28 -12.15 14.74
N LYS A 81 -3.48 -12.99 13.74
CA LYS A 81 -2.46 -13.94 13.23
C LYS A 81 -1.47 -13.33 12.25
N SER A 82 -1.90 -12.32 11.50
CA SER A 82 -1.07 -11.72 10.45
C SER A 82 -1.48 -10.28 10.15
N VAL A 83 -0.51 -9.52 9.64
CA VAL A 83 -0.74 -8.25 8.95
C VAL A 83 -0.21 -8.39 7.53
N THR A 84 -1.06 -8.14 6.56
CA THR A 84 -0.72 -8.22 5.14
C THR A 84 -0.66 -6.81 4.55
N LEU A 85 0.51 -6.45 4.01
CA LEU A 85 0.72 -5.21 3.26
C LEU A 85 0.25 -5.44 1.82
N VAL A 86 -0.84 -4.81 1.42
CA VAL A 86 -1.37 -4.94 0.05
C VAL A 86 -0.91 -3.76 -0.79
N HIS A 87 -0.29 -4.03 -1.94
CA HIS A 87 0.35 -3.00 -2.75
C HIS A 87 0.41 -3.36 -4.24
N LYS A 88 0.77 -2.40 -5.07
CA LYS A 88 1.10 -2.59 -6.48
C LYS A 88 2.54 -2.16 -6.77
N GLY A 89 3.47 -2.58 -5.91
CA GLY A 89 4.87 -2.17 -5.94
C GLY A 89 5.69 -2.73 -7.11
N ASN A 90 5.20 -3.74 -7.81
CA ASN A 90 5.82 -4.26 -9.02
C ASN A 90 5.69 -3.26 -10.20
N ILE A 91 4.68 -2.40 -10.18
CA ILE A 91 4.44 -1.36 -11.21
C ILE A 91 4.85 0.01 -10.67
N MET A 92 4.32 0.42 -9.53
CA MET A 92 4.60 1.71 -8.88
C MET A 92 5.69 1.54 -7.83
N LYS A 93 6.94 1.40 -8.31
CA LYS A 93 8.08 0.95 -7.50
C LYS A 93 8.48 1.94 -6.39
N PHE A 94 8.38 3.24 -6.65
CA PHE A 94 8.82 4.28 -5.72
C PHE A 94 7.72 4.82 -4.81
N THR A 95 6.48 4.42 -5.03
CA THR A 95 5.33 4.77 -4.20
C THR A 95 4.77 3.53 -3.50
N GLU A 96 4.10 2.66 -4.22
CA GLU A 96 3.55 1.42 -3.67
C GLU A 96 4.64 0.45 -3.19
N GLY A 97 5.75 0.34 -3.93
CA GLY A 97 6.91 -0.45 -3.51
C GLY A 97 7.59 0.12 -2.27
N ALA A 98 7.69 1.45 -2.17
CA ALA A 98 8.19 2.10 -0.96
C ALA A 98 7.28 1.85 0.26
N PHE A 99 5.96 1.88 0.08
CA PHE A 99 5.01 1.50 1.13
C PHE A 99 5.32 0.11 1.70
N ARG A 100 5.48 -0.88 0.85
CA ARG A 100 5.84 -2.24 1.25
C ARG A 100 7.16 -2.25 2.03
N ASP A 101 8.19 -1.61 1.49
CA ASP A 101 9.53 -1.64 2.08
C ASP A 101 9.56 -0.91 3.43
N TRP A 102 8.90 0.23 3.55
CA TRP A 102 8.77 0.96 4.82
C TRP A 102 7.97 0.17 5.85
N GLY A 103 6.96 -0.58 5.42
CA GLY A 103 6.23 -1.48 6.30
C GLY A 103 7.11 -2.57 6.90
N TYR A 104 7.94 -3.22 6.10
CA TYR A 104 8.91 -4.19 6.60
C TYR A 104 10.00 -3.56 7.47
N GLN A 105 10.49 -2.36 7.10
CA GLN A 105 11.45 -1.62 7.92
C GLN A 105 10.88 -1.28 9.30
N LEU A 106 9.63 -0.86 9.36
CA LEU A 106 8.94 -0.59 10.62
C LEU A 106 8.87 -1.85 11.50
N ALA A 107 8.52 -2.99 10.91
CA ALA A 107 8.50 -4.26 11.63
C ALA A 107 9.86 -4.58 12.25
N LYS A 108 10.93 -4.42 11.51
CA LYS A 108 12.31 -4.68 11.97
C LYS A 108 12.75 -3.68 13.03
N ASN A 109 12.58 -2.40 12.78
CA ASN A 109 13.15 -1.33 13.60
C ASN A 109 12.39 -1.11 14.90
N GLU A 110 11.06 -1.11 14.87
CA GLU A 110 10.23 -0.77 16.04
C GLU A 110 9.63 -2.01 16.72
N TYR A 111 9.38 -3.09 15.99
CA TYR A 111 8.77 -4.30 16.54
C TYR A 111 9.77 -5.47 16.68
N LYS A 112 11.03 -5.25 16.31
CA LYS A 112 12.11 -6.25 16.44
C LYS A 112 11.75 -7.58 15.79
N SER A 113 11.14 -7.51 14.61
CA SER A 113 10.79 -8.70 13.84
C SER A 113 12.03 -9.47 13.37
N GLU A 114 11.82 -10.74 13.12
CA GLU A 114 12.83 -11.65 12.54
C GLU A 114 12.35 -12.14 11.17
N ASP A 115 13.29 -12.45 10.29
CA ASP A 115 12.99 -13.00 8.99
C ASP A 115 12.30 -14.36 9.13
N LEU A 116 11.19 -14.55 8.43
CA LEU A 116 10.52 -15.83 8.29
C LEU A 116 11.07 -16.54 7.05
N ASP A 117 11.66 -17.70 7.25
CA ASP A 117 12.21 -18.55 6.18
C ASP A 117 13.13 -17.79 5.20
N GLY A 118 13.96 -16.88 5.74
CA GLY A 118 14.92 -16.10 4.96
C GLY A 118 14.36 -14.77 4.43
N GLY A 119 13.16 -14.41 4.82
CA GLY A 119 12.49 -13.18 4.40
C GLY A 119 11.87 -13.26 2.99
N PRO A 120 11.21 -12.21 2.51
CA PRO A 120 11.03 -10.91 3.18
C PRO A 120 10.00 -10.90 4.32
N TRP A 121 9.13 -11.91 4.41
CA TRP A 121 8.12 -12.02 5.46
C TRP A 121 8.77 -12.02 6.84
N GLN A 122 8.08 -11.45 7.82
CA GLN A 122 8.60 -11.23 9.17
C GLN A 122 7.72 -11.90 10.21
N VAL A 123 8.32 -12.28 11.32
CA VAL A 123 7.59 -12.68 12.54
C VAL A 123 7.85 -11.64 13.62
N VAL A 124 6.77 -11.11 14.18
CA VAL A 124 6.82 -10.24 15.37
C VAL A 124 6.37 -11.07 16.57
N ARG A 125 7.25 -11.18 17.58
CA ARG A 125 6.97 -11.90 18.82
C ARG A 125 6.80 -10.96 19.98
N LYS A 126 5.66 -11.10 20.67
CA LYS A 126 5.35 -10.45 21.92
C LYS A 126 5.17 -11.49 23.03
N ARG A 127 5.10 -11.08 24.29
CA ARG A 127 5.11 -12.00 25.44
C ARG A 127 4.22 -13.23 25.32
N ASP A 128 2.99 -13.06 24.83
CA ASP A 128 1.96 -14.10 24.78
C ASP A 128 1.35 -14.26 23.38
N HIS A 129 1.94 -13.60 22.37
CA HIS A 129 1.40 -13.61 21.01
C HIS A 129 2.50 -13.37 19.98
N GLU A 130 2.36 -13.99 18.83
CA GLU A 130 3.15 -13.69 17.64
C GLU A 130 2.25 -13.52 16.42
N PHE A 131 2.67 -12.68 15.48
CA PHE A 131 1.98 -12.52 14.21
C PHE A 131 2.99 -12.40 13.06
N ILE A 132 2.54 -12.75 11.87
CA ILE A 132 3.33 -12.69 10.64
C ILE A 132 3.04 -11.38 9.93
N VAL A 133 4.09 -10.71 9.47
CA VAL A 133 3.99 -9.58 8.54
C VAL A 133 4.36 -10.10 7.15
N LYS A 134 3.46 -9.97 6.23
CA LYS A 134 3.61 -10.43 4.84
C LYS A 134 3.09 -9.37 3.86
N ASP A 135 3.38 -9.56 2.59
CA ASP A 135 2.87 -8.68 1.54
C ASP A 135 2.25 -9.47 0.39
N VAL A 136 1.39 -8.80 -0.35
CA VAL A 136 0.77 -9.36 -1.54
C VAL A 136 0.46 -8.24 -2.54
N ILE A 137 0.62 -8.54 -3.81
CA ILE A 137 0.22 -7.64 -4.90
C ILE A 137 -1.31 -7.53 -4.95
N ALA A 138 -1.82 -6.32 -5.14
CA ALA A 138 -3.24 -5.99 -4.99
C ALA A 138 -4.19 -6.86 -5.84
N ASP A 139 -3.85 -7.10 -7.10
CA ASP A 139 -4.67 -7.94 -7.97
C ASP A 139 -4.66 -9.41 -7.54
N ALA A 140 -3.52 -9.92 -7.09
CA ALA A 140 -3.45 -11.27 -6.50
C ALA A 140 -4.27 -11.34 -5.20
N PHE A 141 -4.23 -10.30 -4.37
CA PHE A 141 -5.03 -10.24 -3.16
C PHE A 141 -6.53 -10.32 -3.45
N LEU A 142 -7.03 -9.55 -4.41
CA LEU A 142 -8.44 -9.57 -4.80
C LEU A 142 -8.92 -10.95 -5.25
N GLN A 143 -8.05 -11.71 -5.89
CA GLN A 143 -8.34 -13.11 -6.24
C GLN A 143 -8.33 -14.01 -4.99
N GLN A 144 -7.31 -13.85 -4.15
CA GLN A 144 -7.10 -14.74 -2.99
C GLN A 144 -8.17 -14.61 -1.92
N ILE A 145 -8.74 -13.43 -1.71
CA ILE A 145 -9.85 -13.27 -0.75
C ILE A 145 -11.11 -14.05 -1.15
N LEU A 146 -11.28 -14.35 -2.43
CA LEU A 146 -12.36 -15.19 -2.91
C LEU A 146 -12.08 -16.69 -2.71
N LEU A 147 -10.83 -17.08 -2.87
CA LEU A 147 -10.41 -18.49 -2.85
C LEU A 147 -9.98 -18.96 -1.46
N ARG A 148 -9.25 -18.12 -0.74
CA ARG A 148 -8.57 -18.45 0.52
C ARG A 148 -8.68 -17.32 1.56
N PRO A 149 -9.91 -16.85 1.90
CA PRO A 149 -10.06 -15.71 2.79
C PRO A 149 -9.47 -15.93 4.19
N SER A 150 -9.43 -17.18 4.67
CA SER A 150 -8.89 -17.52 5.99
C SER A 150 -7.36 -17.33 6.13
N GLU A 151 -6.65 -17.12 5.03
CA GLU A 151 -5.22 -16.82 5.06
C GLU A 151 -4.91 -15.35 5.39
N TYR A 152 -5.93 -14.49 5.46
CA TYR A 152 -5.79 -13.05 5.66
C TYR A 152 -6.53 -12.61 6.93
N ASP A 153 -5.90 -11.73 7.69
CA ASP A 153 -6.45 -11.25 8.97
C ASP A 153 -6.46 -9.72 9.02
N VAL A 154 -5.38 -9.07 9.42
CA VAL A 154 -5.28 -7.62 9.35
C VAL A 154 -4.68 -7.20 8.01
N ILE A 155 -5.29 -6.24 7.34
CA ILE A 155 -4.86 -5.71 6.05
C ILE A 155 -4.40 -4.27 6.24
N ALA A 156 -3.23 -3.93 5.73
CA ALA A 156 -2.71 -2.56 5.71
C ALA A 156 -2.45 -2.17 4.25
N THR A 157 -2.99 -1.06 3.81
CA THR A 157 -2.92 -0.67 2.41
C THR A 157 -3.07 0.84 2.22
N LEU A 158 -2.61 1.34 1.08
CA LEU A 158 -2.78 2.73 0.68
C LEU A 158 -4.22 3.04 0.25
N ASN A 159 -4.50 4.30 -0.02
CA ASN A 159 -5.85 4.83 -0.11
C ASN A 159 -6.69 4.18 -1.23
N LEU A 160 -6.21 4.17 -2.46
CA LEU A 160 -6.98 3.64 -3.59
C LEU A 160 -7.22 2.13 -3.46
N ASN A 161 -6.18 1.37 -3.17
CA ASN A 161 -6.32 -0.08 -2.95
C ASN A 161 -7.27 -0.37 -1.80
N GLY A 162 -7.19 0.42 -0.73
CA GLY A 162 -8.07 0.29 0.44
C GLY A 162 -9.53 0.53 0.12
N ASP A 163 -9.81 1.46 -0.77
CA ASP A 163 -11.16 1.73 -1.27
C ASP A 163 -11.74 0.49 -1.98
N TYR A 164 -11.01 -0.04 -2.96
CA TYR A 164 -11.43 -1.27 -3.66
C TYR A 164 -11.59 -2.47 -2.73
N ILE A 165 -10.65 -2.65 -1.82
CA ILE A 165 -10.65 -3.80 -0.90
C ILE A 165 -11.83 -3.75 0.06
N SER A 166 -12.10 -2.57 0.65
CA SER A 166 -13.21 -2.42 1.58
C SER A 166 -14.57 -2.67 0.94
N ASP A 167 -14.72 -2.35 -0.34
CA ASP A 167 -15.93 -2.65 -1.09
C ASP A 167 -16.04 -4.11 -1.52
N ALA A 168 -14.91 -4.81 -1.67
CA ALA A 168 -14.87 -6.21 -2.09
C ALA A 168 -15.13 -7.20 -0.94
N LEU A 169 -14.95 -6.80 0.30
CA LEU A 169 -15.10 -7.60 1.50
C LEU A 169 -16.41 -7.31 2.23
#